data_227d4c5f15dfead984afe5675b87838d
#
_entry.id   227d4c5f15dfead984afe5675b87838d
#
_cell.length_a   1.000
_cell.length_b   1.000
_cell.length_c   1.000
_cell.angle_alpha   90.00
_cell.angle_beta   90.00
_cell.angle_gamma   90.00
#
_symmetry.space_group_name_H-M   'P 1'
#
loop_
_entity.id
_entity.type
_entity.pdbx_description
1 polymer ?
#
loop_
_entity_poly.entity_id
_entity_poly.type
_entity_poly.pdbx_seq_one_letter_code
_entity_poly.pdbx_strand_id
1 'polypeptide(L)'
;MTQNTPLSYRDAGVDIDAGDALVDRIKPLAKKTLRDGVLGGIGGFGALFEVPKRYQEPVLVSGTDGVGTKLKLAFQLNRHDTVGQDLVAMSVNDILVQGAESLFFLDYFACGKLDVDTAARSEEHTSELQSPNTI
;
A
#
# COMPACT_ATOMS: atom_id res chain seq x y z
N MET A 1 43.81 -11.48 -12.45
CA MET A 1 42.56 -12.21 -12.75
C MET A 1 41.53 -11.68 -11.77
N THR A 2 40.66 -10.77 -12.22
CA THR A 2 39.54 -10.26 -11.42
C THR A 2 38.50 -11.37 -11.36
N GLN A 3 38.29 -11.93 -10.18
CA GLN A 3 37.16 -12.84 -9.94
C GLN A 3 35.86 -12.05 -10.13
N ASN A 4 35.18 -12.36 -11.22
CA ASN A 4 33.84 -11.80 -11.49
C ASN A 4 32.85 -12.56 -10.60
N THR A 5 32.64 -12.09 -9.36
CA THR A 5 31.63 -12.65 -8.48
C THR A 5 30.27 -12.30 -9.09
N PRO A 6 29.41 -13.29 -9.38
CA PRO A 6 28.09 -12.99 -9.94
C PRO A 6 27.29 -12.15 -8.95
N LEU A 7 26.72 -11.04 -9.41
CA LEU A 7 25.84 -10.19 -8.63
C LEU A 7 24.55 -10.95 -8.28
N SER A 8 24.17 -10.92 -7.02
CA SER A 8 22.87 -11.43 -6.56
C SER A 8 21.82 -10.32 -6.50
N TYR A 9 20.54 -10.68 -6.43
CA TYR A 9 19.47 -9.73 -6.19
C TYR A 9 19.69 -8.94 -4.89
N ARG A 10 20.18 -9.60 -3.85
CA ARG A 10 20.50 -8.98 -2.55
C ARG A 10 21.61 -7.92 -2.67
N ASP A 11 22.62 -8.15 -3.51
CA ASP A 11 23.67 -7.18 -3.78
C ASP A 11 23.14 -5.94 -4.52
N ALA A 12 22.06 -6.10 -5.28
CA ALA A 12 21.33 -5.02 -5.94
C ALA A 12 20.30 -4.32 -5.05
N GLY A 13 20.20 -4.69 -3.77
CA GLY A 13 19.26 -4.10 -2.80
C GLY A 13 17.89 -4.80 -2.75
N VAL A 14 17.70 -5.87 -3.53
CA VAL A 14 16.44 -6.64 -3.53
C VAL A 14 16.60 -7.87 -2.65
N ASP A 15 16.01 -7.83 -1.46
CA ASP A 15 15.96 -8.95 -0.52
C ASP A 15 14.58 -9.60 -0.59
N ILE A 16 14.51 -10.76 -1.27
CA ILE A 16 13.25 -11.49 -1.48
C ILE A 16 12.70 -12.01 -0.15
N ASP A 17 13.56 -12.52 0.73
CA ASP A 17 13.15 -13.06 2.03
C ASP A 17 12.53 -11.96 2.91
N ALA A 18 13.11 -10.74 2.88
CA ALA A 18 12.55 -9.57 3.55
C ALA A 18 11.19 -9.16 2.96
N GLY A 19 11.04 -9.25 1.63
CA GLY A 19 9.78 -9.00 0.95
C GLY A 19 8.68 -9.98 1.39
N ASP A 20 8.98 -11.26 1.41
CA ASP A 20 8.06 -12.29 1.87
C ASP A 20 7.68 -12.12 3.35
N ALA A 21 8.66 -11.81 4.20
CA ALA A 21 8.42 -11.52 5.61
C ALA A 21 7.51 -10.30 5.82
N LEU A 22 7.68 -9.24 5.02
CA LEU A 22 6.78 -8.09 5.05
C LEU A 22 5.36 -8.49 4.63
N VAL A 23 5.21 -9.19 3.51
CA VAL A 23 3.90 -9.64 3.02
C VAL A 23 3.17 -10.47 4.07
N ASP A 24 3.85 -11.41 4.72
CA ASP A 24 3.23 -12.23 5.77
C ASP A 24 2.78 -11.39 6.98
N ARG A 25 3.54 -10.36 7.31
CA ARG A 25 3.23 -9.46 8.42
C ARG A 25 2.05 -8.54 8.13
N ILE A 26 1.89 -8.06 6.89
CA ILE A 26 0.81 -7.14 6.51
C ILE A 26 -0.48 -7.85 6.07
N LYS A 27 -0.42 -9.12 5.68
CA LYS A 27 -1.62 -9.92 5.32
C LYS A 27 -2.77 -9.80 6.32
N PRO A 28 -2.57 -9.95 7.64
CA PRO A 28 -3.66 -9.83 8.61
C PRO A 28 -4.21 -8.40 8.71
N LEU A 29 -3.38 -7.38 8.44
CA LEU A 29 -3.79 -5.98 8.41
C LEU A 29 -4.67 -5.72 7.19
N ALA A 30 -4.18 -6.06 6.01
CA ALA A 30 -4.93 -5.93 4.76
C ALA A 30 -6.24 -6.73 4.77
N LYS A 31 -6.28 -7.88 5.45
CA LYS A 31 -7.52 -8.66 5.60
C LYS A 31 -8.63 -7.89 6.32
N LYS A 32 -8.28 -6.98 7.22
CA LYS A 32 -9.26 -6.13 7.94
C LYS A 32 -9.90 -5.08 7.02
N THR A 33 -9.26 -4.73 5.92
CA THR A 33 -9.74 -3.71 4.96
C THR A 33 -10.62 -4.31 3.85
N LEU A 34 -10.73 -5.63 3.78
CA LEU A 34 -11.54 -6.29 2.76
C LEU A 34 -13.02 -5.96 2.93
N ARG A 35 -13.64 -5.65 1.81
CA ARG A 35 -15.08 -5.33 1.72
C ARG A 35 -15.70 -6.05 0.54
N ASP A 36 -17.02 -5.99 0.44
CA ASP A 36 -17.77 -6.57 -0.68
C ASP A 36 -17.25 -6.00 -2.01
N GLY A 37 -17.05 -6.89 -2.97
CA GLY A 37 -16.46 -6.58 -4.27
C GLY A 37 -14.99 -6.97 -4.40
N VAL A 38 -14.23 -7.11 -3.32
CA VAL A 38 -12.85 -7.60 -3.37
C VAL A 38 -12.83 -9.10 -3.63
N LEU A 39 -12.26 -9.52 -4.77
CA LEU A 39 -12.25 -10.92 -5.21
C LEU A 39 -10.94 -11.65 -4.90
N GLY A 40 -9.98 -11.01 -4.24
CA GLY A 40 -8.69 -11.61 -3.90
C GLY A 40 -8.02 -10.90 -2.74
N GLY A 41 -6.91 -11.47 -2.28
CA GLY A 41 -6.06 -10.92 -1.22
C GLY A 41 -4.68 -10.53 -1.71
N ILE A 42 -3.79 -10.14 -0.79
CA ILE A 42 -2.38 -9.83 -1.07
C ILE A 42 -1.64 -11.10 -1.50
N GLY A 43 -0.75 -10.97 -2.49
CA GLY A 43 0.15 -12.01 -2.97
C GLY A 43 -0.05 -12.40 -4.44
N GLY A 44 -1.02 -11.77 -5.14
CA GLY A 44 -1.18 -11.88 -6.59
C GLY A 44 -0.50 -10.73 -7.34
N PHE A 45 -0.47 -10.83 -8.67
CA PHE A 45 0.07 -9.78 -9.54
C PHE A 45 -0.90 -8.63 -9.82
N GLY A 46 -2.13 -8.74 -9.39
CA GLY A 46 -3.15 -7.72 -9.57
C GLY A 46 -4.30 -7.88 -8.60
N ALA A 47 -5.04 -6.80 -8.40
CA ALA A 47 -6.25 -6.82 -7.61
C ALA A 47 -7.48 -6.99 -8.50
N LEU A 48 -8.44 -7.79 -8.03
CA LEU A 48 -9.71 -7.98 -8.69
C LEU A 48 -10.81 -7.39 -7.82
N PHE A 49 -11.63 -6.53 -8.43
CA PHE A 49 -12.74 -5.89 -7.75
C PHE A 49 -14.01 -5.97 -8.62
N GLU A 50 -15.08 -6.50 -8.06
CA GLU A 50 -16.40 -6.52 -8.69
C GLU A 50 -17.12 -5.21 -8.39
N VAL A 51 -17.46 -4.46 -9.45
CA VAL A 51 -18.23 -3.22 -9.30
C VAL A 51 -19.63 -3.56 -8.77
N PRO A 52 -20.08 -2.93 -7.67
CA PRO A 52 -21.38 -3.22 -7.09
C PRO A 52 -22.54 -3.03 -8.06
N LYS A 53 -23.46 -3.99 -8.10
CA LYS A 53 -24.62 -4.00 -9.00
C LYS A 53 -25.64 -2.89 -8.73
N ARG A 54 -25.48 -2.15 -7.61
CA ARG A 54 -26.33 -0.99 -7.29
C ARG A 54 -26.11 0.19 -8.22
N TYR A 55 -24.96 0.25 -8.91
CA TYR A 55 -24.67 1.30 -9.86
C TYR A 55 -25.22 0.94 -11.25
N GLN A 56 -25.88 1.91 -11.88
CA GLN A 56 -26.33 1.84 -13.26
C GLN A 56 -25.37 2.65 -14.13
N GLU A 57 -24.74 2.01 -15.13
CA GLU A 57 -23.76 2.63 -16.02
C GLU A 57 -22.62 3.37 -15.28
N PRO A 58 -21.88 2.68 -14.39
CA PRO A 58 -20.89 3.32 -13.55
C PRO A 58 -19.72 3.88 -14.35
N VAL A 59 -19.25 5.06 -13.96
CA VAL A 59 -17.97 5.62 -14.39
C VAL A 59 -16.95 5.39 -13.29
N LEU A 60 -15.81 4.80 -13.62
CA LEU A 60 -14.72 4.60 -12.66
C LEU A 60 -13.86 5.86 -12.62
N VAL A 61 -13.68 6.40 -11.41
CA VAL A 61 -12.71 7.45 -11.10
C VAL A 61 -11.52 6.79 -10.43
N SER A 62 -10.33 7.01 -10.95
CA SER A 62 -9.09 6.51 -10.35
C SER A 62 -8.14 7.66 -10.10
N GLY A 63 -7.54 7.70 -8.93
CA GLY A 63 -6.51 8.62 -8.52
C GLY A 63 -5.30 7.87 -8.00
N THR A 64 -4.14 8.50 -8.06
CA THR A 64 -2.91 8.02 -7.44
C THR A 64 -2.13 9.20 -6.92
N ASP A 65 -1.69 9.11 -5.67
CA ASP A 65 -0.89 10.14 -5.03
C ASP A 65 0.13 9.51 -4.09
N GLY A 66 1.09 10.29 -3.65
CA GLY A 66 2.12 9.87 -2.71
C GLY A 66 2.27 10.87 -1.57
N VAL A 67 2.83 10.43 -0.44
CA VAL A 67 3.01 11.28 0.75
C VAL A 67 3.94 12.48 0.49
N GLY A 68 4.81 12.39 -0.52
CA GLY A 68 5.68 13.49 -0.92
C GLY A 68 6.74 13.86 0.12
N THR A 69 6.92 15.16 0.37
CA THR A 69 8.00 15.69 1.22
C THR A 69 7.87 15.37 2.70
N LYS A 70 6.70 14.97 3.21
CA LYS A 70 6.51 14.49 4.57
C LYS A 70 7.37 13.27 4.89
N LEU A 71 7.69 12.45 3.88
CA LEU A 71 8.61 11.31 4.05
C LEU A 71 9.99 11.74 4.55
N LYS A 72 10.48 12.93 4.17
CA LYS A 72 11.76 13.45 4.70
C LYS A 72 11.70 13.63 6.22
N LEU A 73 10.58 14.13 6.74
CA LEU A 73 10.37 14.27 8.18
C LEU A 73 10.25 12.92 8.86
N ALA A 74 9.53 11.98 8.25
CA ALA A 74 9.39 10.63 8.77
C ALA A 74 10.77 9.96 8.92
N PHE A 75 11.64 10.09 7.92
CA PHE A 75 13.01 9.58 7.99
C PHE A 75 13.87 10.29 9.03
N GLN A 76 13.82 11.63 9.10
CA GLN A 76 14.61 12.39 10.06
C GLN A 76 14.22 12.12 11.50
N LEU A 77 12.94 11.92 11.77
CA LEU A 77 12.39 11.69 13.10
C LEU A 77 12.25 10.21 13.44
N ASN A 78 12.52 9.33 12.49
CA ASN A 78 12.24 7.90 12.56
C ASN A 78 10.78 7.61 13.01
N ARG A 79 9.83 8.38 12.47
CA ARG A 79 8.40 8.25 12.75
C ARG A 79 7.66 7.90 11.47
N HIS A 80 7.14 6.68 11.42
CA HIS A 80 6.46 6.12 10.25
C HIS A 80 4.99 5.74 10.55
N ASP A 81 4.52 6.07 11.73
CA ASP A 81 3.20 5.73 12.27
C ASP A 81 2.06 6.66 11.83
N THR A 82 2.34 7.65 10.99
CA THR A 82 1.33 8.61 10.52
C THR A 82 1.28 8.72 9.00
N VAL A 83 2.36 8.38 8.29
CA VAL A 83 2.45 8.58 6.84
C VAL A 83 1.46 7.73 6.04
N GLY A 84 1.06 6.57 6.56
CA GLY A 84 0.03 5.74 5.95
C GLY A 84 -1.34 6.42 5.94
N GLN A 85 -1.69 7.15 7.00
CA GLN A 85 -2.91 7.95 7.08
C GLN A 85 -2.90 9.09 6.05
N ASP A 86 -1.77 9.80 5.92
CA ASP A 86 -1.61 10.84 4.91
C ASP A 86 -1.78 10.28 3.49
N LEU A 87 -1.19 9.11 3.21
CA LEU A 87 -1.27 8.46 1.90
C LEU A 87 -2.71 8.16 1.50
N VAL A 88 -3.47 7.53 2.38
CA VAL A 88 -4.88 7.22 2.13
C VAL A 88 -5.70 8.49 1.99
N ALA A 89 -5.52 9.47 2.89
CA ALA A 89 -6.28 10.71 2.87
C ALA A 89 -6.05 11.51 1.57
N MET A 90 -4.81 11.61 1.10
CA MET A 90 -4.48 12.30 -0.15
C MET A 90 -5.16 11.64 -1.35
N SER A 91 -5.04 10.32 -1.47
CA SER A 91 -5.66 9.58 -2.57
C SER A 91 -7.19 9.60 -2.53
N VAL A 92 -7.79 9.49 -1.34
CA VAL A 92 -9.25 9.52 -1.15
C VAL A 92 -9.82 10.91 -1.46
N ASN A 93 -9.12 11.98 -1.07
CA ASN A 93 -9.57 13.33 -1.35
C ASN A 93 -9.68 13.61 -2.85
N ASP A 94 -8.76 13.10 -3.66
CA ASP A 94 -8.78 13.23 -5.12
C ASP A 94 -10.02 12.55 -5.74
N ILE A 95 -10.42 11.41 -5.19
CA ILE A 95 -11.63 10.71 -5.60
C ILE A 95 -12.88 11.49 -5.13
N LEU A 96 -12.87 11.96 -3.89
CA LEU A 96 -14.02 12.61 -3.26
C LEU A 96 -14.40 13.92 -3.95
N VAL A 97 -13.42 14.74 -4.35
CA VAL A 97 -13.69 16.01 -5.05
C VAL A 97 -14.36 15.82 -6.43
N GLN A 98 -14.27 14.61 -6.99
CA GLN A 98 -15.01 14.21 -8.20
C GLN A 98 -16.43 13.73 -7.89
N GLY A 99 -16.82 13.67 -6.62
CA GLY A 99 -18.11 13.12 -6.19
C GLY A 99 -18.18 11.59 -6.25
N ALA A 100 -17.04 10.91 -6.32
CA ALA A 100 -16.97 9.47 -6.41
C ALA A 100 -16.88 8.80 -5.03
N GLU A 101 -17.43 7.59 -4.93
CA GLU A 101 -17.30 6.73 -3.75
C GLU A 101 -16.00 5.92 -3.85
N SER A 102 -15.20 5.88 -2.78
CA SER A 102 -14.01 5.04 -2.71
C SER A 102 -14.41 3.56 -2.63
N LEU A 103 -13.95 2.76 -3.57
CA LEU A 103 -14.26 1.33 -3.67
C LEU A 103 -13.13 0.45 -3.18
N PHE A 104 -11.89 0.73 -3.58
CA PHE A 104 -10.68 0.01 -3.18
C PHE A 104 -9.47 0.93 -3.25
N PHE A 105 -8.39 0.51 -2.63
CA PHE A 105 -7.11 1.19 -2.65
C PHE A 105 -6.01 0.23 -3.12
N LEU A 106 -5.15 0.70 -3.99
CA LEU A 106 -3.96 -0.02 -4.43
C LEU A 106 -2.74 0.67 -3.81
N ASP A 107 -2.07 -0.03 -2.91
CA ASP A 107 -0.86 0.48 -2.28
C ASP A 107 0.39 0.03 -3.03
N TYR A 108 1.33 0.94 -3.20
CA TYR A 108 2.63 0.68 -3.78
C TYR A 108 3.74 1.20 -2.88
N PHE A 109 4.46 0.28 -2.28
CA PHE A 109 5.59 0.60 -1.41
C PHE A 109 6.91 0.45 -2.15
N ALA A 110 7.63 1.58 -2.33
CA ALA A 110 8.93 1.62 -2.99
C ALA A 110 10.03 2.04 -2.00
N CYS A 111 11.12 1.29 -1.94
CA CYS A 111 12.27 1.60 -1.09
C CYS A 111 13.57 1.15 -1.74
N GLY A 112 14.68 1.81 -1.40
CA GLY A 112 16.02 1.39 -1.86
C GLY A 112 16.51 0.15 -1.13
N LYS A 113 16.19 0.03 0.17
CA LYS A 113 16.46 -1.15 1.00
C LYS A 113 15.28 -1.33 1.94
N LEU A 114 14.70 -2.52 1.93
CA LEU A 114 13.55 -2.83 2.76
C LEU A 114 13.96 -3.02 4.23
N ASP A 115 13.36 -2.22 5.11
CA ASP A 115 13.29 -2.46 6.54
C ASP A 115 11.87 -2.91 6.89
N VAL A 116 11.74 -4.18 7.27
CA VAL A 116 10.43 -4.85 7.46
C VAL A 116 9.64 -4.20 8.59
N ASP A 117 10.30 -3.77 9.68
CA ASP A 117 9.63 -3.16 10.83
C ASP A 117 9.07 -1.78 10.49
N THR A 118 9.86 -0.97 9.80
CA THR A 118 9.43 0.35 9.32
C THR A 118 8.28 0.26 8.33
N ALA A 119 8.40 -0.64 7.34
CA ALA A 119 7.36 -0.85 6.34
C ALA A 119 6.06 -1.36 6.97
N ALA A 120 6.12 -2.38 7.82
CA ALA A 120 4.94 -2.92 8.49
C ALA A 120 4.24 -1.87 9.37
N ARG A 121 4.98 -0.99 10.03
CA ARG A 121 4.41 0.10 10.83
C ARG A 121 3.66 1.12 9.97
N SER A 122 4.22 1.48 8.82
CA SER A 122 3.53 2.35 7.86
C SER A 122 2.23 1.71 7.36
N GLU A 123 2.29 0.44 6.96
CA GLU A 123 1.15 -0.32 6.44
C GLU A 123 0.03 -0.54 7.49
N GLU A 124 0.38 -0.67 8.76
CA GLU A 124 -0.60 -0.79 9.85
C GLU A 124 -1.54 0.43 9.85
N HIS A 125 -1.00 1.64 9.80
CA HIS A 125 -1.76 2.88 9.81
C HIS A 125 -2.45 3.18 8.47
N THR A 126 -1.88 2.73 7.35
CA THR A 126 -2.55 2.72 6.05
C THR A 126 -3.83 1.87 6.12
N SER A 127 -3.74 0.69 6.70
CA SER A 127 -4.86 -0.24 6.84
C SER A 127 -5.95 0.25 7.80
N GLU A 128 -5.61 1.03 8.83
CA GLU A 128 -6.59 1.59 9.77
C GLU A 128 -7.62 2.48 9.07
N LEU A 129 -7.19 3.38 8.19
CA LEU A 129 -8.10 4.28 7.46
C LEU A 129 -8.89 3.58 6.35
N GLN A 130 -8.44 2.44 5.88
CA GLN A 130 -9.14 1.65 4.88
C GLN A 130 -10.16 0.67 5.50
N SER A 131 -10.13 0.50 6.81
CA SER A 131 -11.05 -0.43 7.50
C SER A 131 -12.49 0.06 7.41
N PRO A 132 -13.46 -0.81 7.08
CA PRO A 132 -14.89 -0.46 7.02
C PRO A 132 -15.47 0.07 8.33
N ASN A 133 -14.77 -0.13 9.44
CA ASN A 133 -15.19 0.27 10.78
C ASN A 133 -14.66 1.65 11.23
N THR A 134 -13.97 2.37 10.35
CA THR A 134 -13.30 3.66 10.69
C THR A 134 -14.11 4.88 10.25
N ILE A 135 -15.40 4.75 9.95
CA ILE A 135 -16.31 5.86 9.66
C ILE A 135 -17.21 6.11 10.84
#